data_ddb6ddbca3d724b3bdaddab89c19cb09
#
_entry.id   ddb6ddbca3d724b3bdaddab89c19cb09
#
_cell.length_a   1.000
_cell.length_b   1.000
_cell.length_c   1.000
_cell.angle_alpha   90.00
_cell.angle_beta   90.00
_cell.angle_gamma   90.00
#
_symmetry.space_group_name_H-M   'P 1'
#
loop_
_entity.id
_entity.type
_entity.pdbx_description
1 polymer ?
#
loop_
_entity_poly.entity_id
_entity_poly.type
_entity_poly.pdbx_seq_one_letter_code
_entity_poly.pdbx_strand_id
1 'polypeptide(L)'
;ENKEVKPVAKEAQPKPEPRKPVVRTEEQVQQMKQDAEKFLTGVFGAMELPVEITMNYDKTADCLEIDFAGEDMGILIGKRGQTLDSLQYLTSLVVNKEQQDYVRVKVDTENYRSRRKDTLENLAKNIAFKVRKTRKPVVLEPMNPYERRIIHSALQGNKYVETYSEGNE
;
A
#
# COMPACT_ATOMS: atom_id res chain seq x y z
N GLU A 1 28.10 36.60 20.48
CA GLU A 1 27.76 35.45 21.34
C GLU A 1 27.04 34.39 20.49
N ASN A 2 27.82 33.41 20.07
CA ASN A 2 27.30 32.25 19.33
C ASN A 2 26.68 31.27 20.32
N LYS A 3 25.37 31.05 20.25
CA LYS A 3 24.72 29.94 20.93
C LYS A 3 24.68 28.74 20.00
N GLU A 4 25.54 27.78 20.28
CA GLU A 4 25.49 26.44 19.70
C GLU A 4 24.17 25.76 20.06
N VAL A 5 23.37 25.43 19.03
CA VAL A 5 22.19 24.58 19.19
C VAL A 5 22.65 23.13 19.13
N LYS A 6 22.63 22.45 20.26
CA LYS A 6 22.90 20.99 20.34
C LYS A 6 21.80 20.23 19.60
N PRO A 7 22.12 19.21 18.79
CA PRO A 7 21.12 18.38 18.15
C PRO A 7 20.37 17.56 19.20
N VAL A 8 19.05 17.70 19.22
CA VAL A 8 18.17 16.87 20.03
C VAL A 8 18.22 15.44 19.48
N ALA A 9 18.70 14.53 20.31
CA ALA A 9 18.71 13.10 20.01
C ALA A 9 17.29 12.64 19.75
N LYS A 10 17.02 12.14 18.53
CA LYS A 10 15.78 11.44 18.21
C LYS A 10 15.71 10.19 19.07
N GLU A 11 14.80 10.15 20.02
CA GLU A 11 14.46 8.93 20.76
C GLU A 11 14.13 7.84 19.76
N ALA A 12 14.87 6.75 19.82
CA ALA A 12 14.64 5.57 19.01
C ALA A 12 13.26 5.00 19.37
N GLN A 13 12.33 5.04 18.42
CA GLN A 13 11.05 4.36 18.57
C GLN A 13 11.33 2.87 18.84
N PRO A 14 10.68 2.27 19.86
CA PRO A 14 10.89 0.86 20.17
C PRO A 14 10.57 0.03 18.92
N LYS A 15 11.48 -0.86 18.55
CA LYS A 15 11.24 -1.84 17.49
C LYS A 15 9.98 -2.62 17.85
N PRO A 16 9.02 -2.79 16.92
CA PRO A 16 7.84 -3.59 17.21
C PRO A 16 8.29 -4.99 17.63
N GLU A 17 7.88 -5.41 18.82
CA GLU A 17 8.11 -6.77 19.30
C GLU A 17 7.57 -7.77 18.28
N PRO A 18 8.24 -8.93 18.09
CA PRO A 18 7.74 -9.96 17.19
C PRO A 18 6.36 -10.42 17.70
N ARG A 19 5.33 -10.13 16.92
CA ARG A 19 3.95 -10.53 17.26
C ARG A 19 3.92 -12.03 17.40
N LYS A 20 3.35 -12.53 18.49
CA LYS A 20 3.12 -13.96 18.70
C LYS A 20 2.29 -14.47 17.52
N PRO A 21 2.56 -15.67 16.98
CA PRO A 21 1.77 -16.23 15.91
C PRO A 21 0.32 -16.36 16.38
N VAL A 22 -0.57 -15.64 15.75
CA VAL A 22 -2.02 -15.73 16.02
C VAL A 22 -2.52 -16.98 15.30
N VAL A 23 -3.03 -17.94 16.06
CA VAL A 23 -3.64 -19.15 15.50
C VAL A 23 -5.14 -18.93 15.43
N ARG A 24 -5.66 -18.75 14.23
CA ARG A 24 -7.11 -18.62 13.99
C ARG A 24 -7.74 -19.97 13.70
N THR A 25 -8.95 -20.17 14.20
CA THR A 25 -9.74 -21.35 13.84
C THR A 25 -10.26 -21.24 12.41
N GLU A 26 -10.59 -22.39 11.82
CA GLU A 26 -11.20 -22.40 10.47
C GLU A 26 -12.52 -21.65 10.42
N GLU A 27 -13.30 -21.70 11.51
CA GLU A 27 -14.54 -20.95 11.64
C GLU A 27 -14.31 -19.44 11.61
N GLN A 28 -13.29 -18.95 12.33
CA GLN A 28 -12.92 -17.52 12.31
C GLN A 28 -12.48 -17.08 10.91
N VAL A 29 -11.68 -17.88 10.23
CA VAL A 29 -11.26 -17.60 8.86
C VAL A 29 -12.44 -17.56 7.90
N GLN A 30 -13.36 -18.52 8.04
CA GLN A 30 -14.56 -18.56 7.20
C GLN A 30 -15.47 -17.36 7.45
N GLN A 31 -15.64 -16.95 8.71
CA GLN A 31 -16.43 -15.76 9.05
C GLN A 31 -15.81 -14.48 8.42
N MET A 32 -14.50 -14.31 8.54
CA MET A 32 -13.80 -13.18 7.92
C MET A 32 -14.00 -13.12 6.40
N LYS A 33 -13.93 -14.28 5.73
CA LYS A 33 -14.18 -14.37 4.29
C LYS A 33 -15.63 -14.01 3.93
N GLN A 34 -16.59 -14.50 4.70
CA GLN A 34 -18.01 -14.18 4.48
C GLN A 34 -18.31 -12.70 4.68
N ASP A 35 -17.74 -12.07 5.71
CA ASP A 35 -17.94 -10.65 5.99
C ASP A 35 -17.33 -9.78 4.87
N ALA A 36 -16.11 -10.12 4.42
CA ALA A 36 -15.48 -9.46 3.29
C ALA A 36 -16.29 -9.64 1.99
N GLU A 37 -16.69 -10.85 1.69
CA GLU A 37 -17.48 -11.17 0.48
C GLU A 37 -18.81 -10.44 0.46
N LYS A 38 -19.55 -10.46 1.56
CA LYS A 38 -20.83 -9.76 1.70
C LYS A 38 -20.68 -8.26 1.47
N PHE A 39 -19.65 -7.65 2.08
CA PHE A 39 -19.36 -6.23 1.92
C PHE A 39 -19.01 -5.88 0.47
N LEU A 40 -18.05 -6.60 -0.11
CA LEU A 40 -17.57 -6.34 -1.46
C LEU A 40 -18.63 -6.60 -2.53
N THR A 41 -19.39 -7.68 -2.40
CA THR A 41 -20.52 -7.98 -3.30
C THR A 41 -21.58 -6.88 -3.25
N GLY A 42 -21.87 -6.35 -2.04
CA GLY A 42 -22.76 -5.20 -1.90
C GLY A 42 -22.25 -3.94 -2.59
N VAL A 43 -20.96 -3.63 -2.46
CA VAL A 43 -20.33 -2.48 -3.12
C VAL A 43 -20.36 -2.65 -4.64
N PHE A 44 -19.92 -3.78 -5.15
CA PHE A 44 -19.86 -4.03 -6.60
C PHE A 44 -21.25 -4.12 -7.22
N GLY A 45 -22.24 -4.68 -6.49
CA GLY A 45 -23.62 -4.68 -6.90
C GLY A 45 -24.20 -3.26 -7.04
N ALA A 46 -23.89 -2.38 -6.09
CA ALA A 46 -24.29 -0.97 -6.16
C ALA A 46 -23.60 -0.19 -7.29
N MET A 47 -22.41 -0.62 -7.69
CA MET A 47 -21.67 -0.07 -8.84
C MET A 47 -22.11 -0.67 -10.19
N GLU A 48 -23.00 -1.67 -10.18
CA GLU A 48 -23.40 -2.47 -11.33
C GLU A 48 -22.19 -3.10 -12.07
N LEU A 49 -21.16 -3.45 -11.33
CA LEU A 49 -19.91 -3.97 -11.84
C LEU A 49 -19.78 -5.48 -11.58
N PRO A 50 -19.73 -6.30 -12.64
CA PRO A 50 -19.50 -7.73 -12.49
C PRO A 50 -18.05 -8.00 -12.11
N VAL A 51 -17.80 -8.48 -10.88
CA VAL A 51 -16.49 -8.77 -10.34
C VAL A 51 -16.46 -10.16 -9.77
N GLU A 52 -15.49 -10.95 -10.15
CA GLU A 52 -15.15 -12.21 -9.51
C GLU A 52 -14.19 -11.91 -8.34
N ILE A 53 -14.51 -12.42 -7.15
CA ILE A 53 -13.75 -12.22 -5.93
C ILE A 53 -13.13 -13.55 -5.53
N THR A 54 -11.80 -13.57 -5.46
CA THR A 54 -11.04 -14.72 -4.95
C THR A 54 -10.39 -14.36 -3.62
N MET A 55 -10.51 -15.23 -2.63
CA MET A 55 -9.96 -15.01 -1.29
C MET A 55 -9.10 -16.16 -0.82
N ASN A 56 -7.90 -15.83 -0.37
CA ASN A 56 -6.97 -16.76 0.24
C ASN A 56 -6.53 -16.24 1.61
N TYR A 57 -6.45 -17.14 2.60
CA TYR A 57 -5.92 -16.78 3.92
C TYR A 57 -4.54 -17.41 4.11
N ASP A 58 -3.53 -16.55 4.25
CA ASP A 58 -2.16 -16.97 4.59
C ASP A 58 -2.04 -17.07 6.12
N LYS A 59 -1.97 -18.31 6.61
CA LYS A 59 -1.81 -18.62 8.04
C LYS A 59 -0.48 -18.13 8.60
N THR A 60 0.56 -18.07 7.78
CA THR A 60 1.92 -17.68 8.20
C THR A 60 2.02 -16.18 8.43
N ALA A 61 1.41 -15.41 7.55
CA ALA A 61 1.43 -13.95 7.60
C ALA A 61 0.24 -13.35 8.38
N ASP A 62 -0.73 -14.19 8.81
CA ASP A 62 -2.05 -13.76 9.32
C ASP A 62 -2.67 -12.69 8.43
N CYS A 63 -2.84 -13.04 7.16
CA CYS A 63 -3.25 -12.12 6.12
C CYS A 63 -4.38 -12.72 5.26
N LEU A 64 -5.47 -11.98 5.13
CA LEU A 64 -6.51 -12.27 4.15
C LEU A 64 -6.15 -11.56 2.85
N GLU A 65 -5.84 -12.34 1.81
CA GLU A 65 -5.55 -11.87 0.48
C GLU A 65 -6.79 -11.96 -0.39
N ILE A 66 -7.17 -10.88 -1.03
CA ILE A 66 -8.38 -10.75 -1.86
C ILE A 66 -7.95 -10.25 -3.22
N ASP A 67 -8.33 -10.97 -4.26
CA ASP A 67 -8.07 -10.58 -5.64
C ASP A 67 -9.38 -10.40 -6.41
N PHE A 68 -9.43 -9.37 -7.24
CA PHE A 68 -10.58 -9.07 -8.09
C PHE A 68 -10.26 -9.35 -9.55
N ALA A 69 -11.20 -9.98 -10.25
CA ALA A 69 -11.11 -10.23 -11.67
C ALA A 69 -12.41 -9.79 -12.39
N GLY A 70 -12.27 -9.28 -13.60
CA GLY A 70 -13.40 -8.81 -14.40
C GLY A 70 -12.93 -7.97 -15.58
N GLU A 71 -13.86 -7.46 -16.38
CA GLU A 71 -13.55 -6.70 -17.60
C GLU A 71 -13.08 -5.26 -17.29
N ASP A 72 -13.70 -4.58 -16.33
CA ASP A 72 -13.49 -3.16 -16.06
C ASP A 72 -12.70 -2.90 -14.75
N MET A 73 -11.66 -3.68 -14.49
CA MET A 73 -10.88 -3.56 -13.25
C MET A 73 -10.19 -2.21 -13.08
N GLY A 74 -9.98 -1.45 -14.14
CA GLY A 74 -9.48 -0.08 -14.09
C GLY A 74 -10.31 0.85 -13.19
N ILE A 75 -11.62 0.63 -13.10
CA ILE A 75 -12.53 1.39 -12.21
C ILE A 75 -12.19 1.12 -10.75
N LEU A 76 -11.91 -0.15 -10.41
CA LEU A 76 -11.55 -0.56 -9.05
C LEU A 76 -10.13 -0.19 -8.65
N ILE A 77 -9.24 -0.03 -9.61
CA ILE A 77 -7.91 0.52 -9.38
C ILE A 77 -8.02 2.01 -9.09
N GLY A 78 -8.73 2.74 -9.94
CA GLY A 78 -8.86 4.19 -9.87
C GLY A 78 -7.56 4.91 -10.22
N LYS A 79 -7.52 6.21 -9.97
CA LYS A 79 -6.33 7.02 -10.21
C LYS A 79 -5.20 6.57 -9.28
N ARG A 80 -4.13 5.99 -9.85
CA ARG A 80 -2.93 5.55 -9.11
C ARG A 80 -3.21 4.55 -7.98
N GLY A 81 -4.25 3.75 -8.11
CA GLY A 81 -4.61 2.77 -7.10
C GLY A 81 -5.38 3.31 -5.89
N GLN A 82 -5.83 4.57 -5.92
CA GLN A 82 -6.55 5.18 -4.80
C GLN A 82 -7.87 4.47 -4.47
N THR A 83 -8.62 4.06 -5.48
CA THR A 83 -9.86 3.30 -5.26
C THR A 83 -9.55 1.95 -4.63
N LEU A 84 -8.53 1.27 -5.14
CA LEU A 84 -8.09 -0.02 -4.62
C LEU A 84 -7.62 0.08 -3.15
N ASP A 85 -6.89 1.14 -2.80
CA ASP A 85 -6.46 1.40 -1.43
C ASP A 85 -7.65 1.70 -0.51
N SER A 86 -8.64 2.44 -0.99
CA SER A 86 -9.88 2.71 -0.25
C SER A 86 -10.70 1.44 -0.01
N LEU A 87 -10.84 0.57 -1.02
CA LEU A 87 -11.50 -0.71 -0.89
C LEU A 87 -10.77 -1.62 0.10
N GLN A 88 -9.44 -1.66 0.06
CA GLN A 88 -8.65 -2.40 1.03
C GLN A 88 -8.89 -1.91 2.46
N TYR A 89 -8.86 -0.60 2.66
CA TYR A 89 -9.08 0.00 3.98
C TYR A 89 -10.47 -0.32 4.53
N LEU A 90 -11.53 -0.12 3.75
CA LEU A 90 -12.91 -0.40 4.16
C LEU A 90 -13.13 -1.89 4.42
N THR A 91 -12.61 -2.76 3.56
CA THR A 91 -12.68 -4.22 3.77
C THR A 91 -11.95 -4.63 5.05
N SER A 92 -10.79 -4.02 5.32
CA SER A 92 -10.05 -4.25 6.56
C SER A 92 -10.87 -3.87 7.80
N LEU A 93 -11.61 -2.75 7.77
CA LEU A 93 -12.49 -2.36 8.86
C LEU A 93 -13.63 -3.38 9.09
N VAL A 94 -14.25 -3.83 8.01
CA VAL A 94 -15.34 -4.82 8.08
C VAL A 94 -14.85 -6.15 8.64
N VAL A 95 -13.75 -6.67 8.13
CA VAL A 95 -13.16 -7.95 8.56
C VAL A 95 -12.72 -7.91 10.02
N ASN A 96 -12.16 -6.79 10.47
CA ASN A 96 -11.63 -6.67 11.83
C ASN A 96 -12.66 -6.26 12.88
N LYS A 97 -13.91 -5.96 12.50
CA LYS A 97 -14.95 -5.43 13.40
C LYS A 97 -15.19 -6.31 14.61
N GLU A 98 -15.19 -7.65 14.43
CA GLU A 98 -15.49 -8.63 15.48
C GLU A 98 -14.26 -9.48 15.88
N GLN A 99 -13.07 -9.14 15.36
CA GLN A 99 -11.84 -9.86 15.68
C GLN A 99 -11.18 -9.31 16.94
N GLN A 100 -10.72 -10.19 17.81
CA GLN A 100 -9.93 -9.80 18.99
C GLN A 100 -8.51 -9.33 18.60
N ASP A 101 -7.90 -10.06 17.66
CA ASP A 101 -6.59 -9.74 17.12
C ASP A 101 -6.72 -9.24 15.68
N TYR A 102 -6.02 -8.17 15.36
CA TYR A 102 -6.06 -7.56 14.04
C TYR A 102 -5.49 -8.49 12.97
N VAL A 103 -6.29 -8.77 11.94
CA VAL A 103 -5.87 -9.48 10.73
C VAL A 103 -5.53 -8.49 9.63
N ARG A 104 -4.44 -8.72 8.95
CA ARG A 104 -4.06 -7.94 7.78
C ARG A 104 -4.96 -8.30 6.59
N VAL A 105 -5.41 -7.31 5.86
CA VAL A 105 -6.15 -7.50 4.61
C VAL A 105 -5.34 -6.89 3.48
N LYS A 106 -5.14 -7.64 2.42
CA LYS A 106 -4.56 -7.18 1.16
C LYS A 106 -5.58 -7.34 0.05
N VAL A 107 -5.76 -6.29 -0.73
CA VAL A 107 -6.64 -6.28 -1.89
C VAL A 107 -5.82 -5.92 -3.12
N ASP A 108 -5.93 -6.70 -4.18
CA ASP A 108 -5.28 -6.42 -5.46
C ASP A 108 -6.21 -6.80 -6.63
N THR A 109 -5.87 -6.38 -7.80
CA THR A 109 -6.49 -6.77 -9.06
C THR A 109 -5.48 -6.72 -10.19
N GLU A 110 -5.46 -7.74 -11.04
CA GLU A 110 -4.57 -7.83 -12.21
C GLU A 110 -3.09 -7.57 -11.86
N ASN A 111 -2.67 -7.91 -10.65
CA ASN A 111 -1.31 -7.66 -10.16
C ASN A 111 -0.89 -6.19 -10.26
N TYR A 112 -1.85 -5.28 -10.03
CA TYR A 112 -1.64 -3.83 -10.19
C TYR A 112 -0.54 -3.30 -9.30
N ARG A 113 -0.47 -3.73 -8.03
CA ARG A 113 0.51 -3.20 -7.08
C ARG A 113 1.95 -3.47 -7.52
N SER A 114 2.23 -4.65 -8.04
CA SER A 114 3.55 -4.98 -8.60
C SER A 114 3.86 -4.16 -9.85
N ARG A 115 2.93 -4.10 -10.80
CA ARG A 115 3.09 -3.30 -12.02
C ARG A 115 3.28 -1.81 -11.72
N ARG A 116 2.56 -1.28 -10.73
CA ARG A 116 2.70 0.11 -10.29
C ARG A 116 4.07 0.38 -9.70
N LYS A 117 4.58 -0.54 -8.88
CA LYS A 117 5.94 -0.46 -8.32
C LYS A 117 6.98 -0.38 -9.44
N ASP A 118 6.92 -1.28 -10.43
CA ASP A 118 7.84 -1.29 -11.56
C ASP A 118 7.79 0.02 -12.36
N THR A 119 6.59 0.54 -12.55
CA THR A 119 6.38 1.84 -13.22
C THR A 119 7.06 2.97 -12.44
N LEU A 120 6.93 3.01 -11.12
CA LEU A 120 7.55 4.02 -10.28
C LEU A 120 9.08 3.91 -10.26
N GLU A 121 9.62 2.70 -10.21
CA GLU A 121 11.06 2.46 -10.30
C GLU A 121 11.63 2.93 -11.64
N ASN A 122 10.95 2.66 -12.74
CA ASN A 122 11.33 3.13 -14.06
C ASN A 122 11.22 4.65 -14.19
N LEU A 123 10.16 5.24 -13.64
CA LEU A 123 10.01 6.70 -13.55
C LEU A 123 11.19 7.31 -12.81
N ALA A 124 11.56 6.77 -11.65
CA ALA A 124 12.69 7.25 -10.85
C ALA A 124 14.00 7.26 -11.67
N LYS A 125 14.30 6.17 -12.37
CA LYS A 125 15.50 6.05 -13.22
C LYS A 125 15.49 7.09 -14.36
N ASN A 126 14.36 7.27 -15.03
CA ASN A 126 14.22 8.22 -16.13
C ASN A 126 14.37 9.67 -15.66
N ILE A 127 13.79 10.01 -14.50
CA ILE A 127 13.92 11.34 -13.92
C ILE A 127 15.35 11.60 -13.45
N ALA A 128 16.02 10.62 -12.82
CA ALA A 128 17.42 10.75 -12.44
C ALA A 128 18.33 11.02 -13.65
N PHE A 129 18.11 10.33 -14.76
CA PHE A 129 18.82 10.59 -16.01
C PHE A 129 18.56 12.01 -16.53
N LYS A 130 17.31 12.46 -16.52
CA LYS A 130 16.93 13.83 -16.93
C LYS A 130 17.62 14.89 -16.05
N VAL A 131 17.55 14.75 -14.72
CA VAL A 131 18.19 15.68 -13.77
C VAL A 131 19.69 15.72 -13.97
N ARG A 132 20.35 14.57 -14.15
CA ARG A 132 21.79 14.49 -14.44
C ARG A 132 22.15 15.25 -15.71
N LYS A 133 21.35 15.13 -16.77
CA LYS A 133 21.58 15.78 -18.07
C LYS A 133 21.32 17.29 -18.04
N THR A 134 20.22 17.70 -17.41
CA THR A 134 19.76 19.10 -17.43
C THR A 134 20.33 19.93 -16.28
N ARG A 135 20.81 19.29 -15.22
CA ARG A 135 21.25 19.92 -13.95
C ARG A 135 20.16 20.78 -13.29
N LYS A 136 18.90 20.49 -13.58
CA LYS A 136 17.74 21.18 -13.00
C LYS A 136 16.93 20.22 -12.14
N PRO A 137 16.41 20.68 -10.99
CA PRO A 137 15.52 19.86 -10.17
C PRO A 137 14.24 19.54 -10.94
N VAL A 138 13.64 18.40 -10.62
CA VAL A 138 12.35 17.98 -11.16
C VAL A 138 11.44 17.68 -9.99
N VAL A 139 10.27 18.31 -9.98
CA VAL A 139 9.20 18.06 -9.02
C VAL A 139 8.27 16.99 -9.61
N LEU A 140 8.06 15.94 -8.86
CA LEU A 140 7.11 14.88 -9.20
C LEU A 140 5.71 15.24 -8.69
N GLU A 141 4.71 14.62 -9.28
CA GLU A 141 3.33 14.76 -8.79
C GLU A 141 3.20 14.23 -7.35
N PRO A 142 2.25 14.76 -6.57
CA PRO A 142 1.96 14.25 -5.23
C PRO A 142 1.69 12.74 -5.24
N MET A 143 2.32 12.03 -4.31
CA MET A 143 2.23 10.59 -4.15
C MET A 143 2.00 10.24 -2.68
N ASN A 144 1.40 9.09 -2.42
CA ASN A 144 1.27 8.57 -1.07
C ASN A 144 2.65 8.19 -0.47
N PRO A 145 2.78 8.06 0.84
CA PRO A 145 4.07 7.77 1.49
C PRO A 145 4.73 6.48 1.01
N TYR A 146 3.94 5.47 0.63
CA TYR A 146 4.46 4.21 0.11
C TYR A 146 5.11 4.38 -1.27
N GLU A 147 4.46 5.11 -2.18
CA GLU A 147 4.98 5.42 -3.51
C GLU A 147 6.25 6.28 -3.44
N ARG A 148 6.26 7.29 -2.55
CA ARG A 148 7.47 8.10 -2.31
C ARG A 148 8.66 7.25 -1.84
N ARG A 149 8.40 6.26 -0.97
CA ARG A 149 9.43 5.32 -0.51
C ARG A 149 10.01 4.49 -1.65
N ILE A 150 9.19 4.06 -2.61
CA ILE A 150 9.66 3.33 -3.79
C ILE A 150 10.63 4.20 -4.60
N ILE A 151 10.27 5.46 -4.88
CA ILE A 151 11.14 6.41 -5.60
C ILE A 151 12.45 6.63 -4.85
N HIS A 152 12.40 6.92 -3.55
CA HIS A 152 13.61 7.11 -2.73
C HIS A 152 14.50 5.88 -2.72
N SER A 153 13.92 4.69 -2.55
CA SER A 153 14.67 3.43 -2.55
C SER A 153 15.32 3.14 -3.90
N ALA A 154 14.63 3.41 -4.99
CA ALA A 154 15.15 3.21 -6.34
C ALA A 154 16.36 4.10 -6.65
N LEU A 155 16.50 5.25 -5.97
CA LEU A 155 17.57 6.23 -6.19
C LEU A 155 18.59 6.30 -5.04
N GLN A 156 18.42 5.52 -3.98
CA GLN A 156 19.25 5.57 -2.76
C GLN A 156 20.76 5.38 -3.02
N GLY A 157 21.15 4.65 -4.03
CA GLY A 157 22.57 4.43 -4.40
C GLY A 157 23.06 5.36 -5.51
N ASN A 158 22.27 6.30 -5.97
CA ASN A 158 22.64 7.15 -7.10
C ASN A 158 23.55 8.29 -6.65
N LYS A 159 24.76 8.33 -7.21
CA LYS A 159 25.78 9.34 -6.85
C LYS A 159 25.53 10.73 -7.46
N TYR A 160 24.57 10.87 -8.36
CA TYR A 160 24.37 12.07 -9.17
C TYR A 160 23.09 12.84 -8.84
N VAL A 161 22.18 12.24 -8.07
CA VAL A 161 20.91 12.86 -7.70
C VAL A 161 20.60 12.62 -6.23
N GLU A 162 19.93 13.57 -5.62
CA GLU A 162 19.35 13.47 -4.29
C GLU A 162 17.84 13.56 -4.41
N THR A 163 17.15 12.95 -3.47
CA THR A 163 15.69 12.96 -3.42
C THR A 163 15.20 13.34 -2.04
N TYR A 164 14.23 14.23 -1.99
CA TYR A 164 13.57 14.63 -0.74
C TYR A 164 12.07 14.81 -0.99
N SER A 165 11.29 14.76 0.09
CA SER A 165 9.84 14.97 0.03
C SER A 165 9.51 16.35 0.57
N GLU A 166 8.58 17.04 -0.08
CA GLU A 166 7.99 18.29 0.37
C GLU A 166 6.50 18.08 0.65
N GLY A 167 5.96 18.80 1.62
CA GLY A 167 4.55 18.72 2.02
C GLY A 167 4.34 18.10 3.40
N ASN A 168 3.10 18.20 3.88
CA ASN A 168 2.67 17.80 5.22
C ASN A 168 1.84 16.50 5.22
N GLU A 169 2.17 15.51 4.42
CA GLU A 169 1.53 14.20 4.51
C GLU A 169 2.44 13.18 5.21
#